data_905e9fc16195e827b839a86f849ab8d2
#
_entry.id   905e9fc16195e827b839a86f849ab8d2
#
_cell.length_a   1.000
_cell.length_b   1.000
_cell.length_c   1.000
_cell.angle_alpha   90.00
_cell.angle_beta   90.00
_cell.angle_gamma   90.00
#
_symmetry.space_group_name_H-M   'P 1'
#
loop_
_entity.id
_entity.type
_entity.pdbx_description
1 polymer ?
#
loop_
_entity_poly.entity_id
_entity_poly.type
_entity_poly.pdbx_seq_one_letter_code
_entity_poly.pdbx_strand_id
1 'polypeptide(L)'
;MNYQAMMKVLVSEAVRIATFPFRILPIRKNRILFTGLTGGRNYDYSCNPKYLYEYMRDHFPGQYEYVWAVSDCEKYRFLEEEGVKLIRHFAVSSFPMLLTSKVIVTNGSYAPWFPFRKKQYVINTWHGGGAYKKVENGRPDADWATKKRAEFCAHNIDLFVASCKIQEKEMIQKTFCYKGEVVRAGTPRNDRLVNGDIGDMARKVRSHYHIPEDGKVVLYAPTYRNPSEPVVFDSDLILSRLQSGVCSGLLAEHQNDTGKWYFMCRFHRYQEPDGPIRVKGEHILNVADYPDMQELLCAADVLITDYSSCVWDYGFLNKPCFLYVPDKQEYMKLTGFYVNVNEWPFGQAQTMQQLVDLLCTYNADEQKEAFHQHLERLGSYETGESCKQIAAYICKNCN
;
A
#
# COMPACT_ATOMS: atom_id res chain seq x y z
N MET A 1 -16.91 33.24 0.66
CA MET A 1 -17.23 31.87 0.18
C MET A 1 -16.11 31.45 -0.77
N ASN A 2 -15.42 30.34 -0.48
CA ASN A 2 -14.21 29.94 -1.23
C ASN A 2 -14.63 29.49 -2.66
N TYR A 3 -14.17 30.20 -3.68
CA TYR A 3 -14.46 29.94 -5.10
C TYR A 3 -14.18 28.48 -5.49
N GLN A 4 -13.11 27.88 -4.97
CA GLN A 4 -12.78 26.48 -5.18
C GLN A 4 -13.82 25.51 -4.59
N ALA A 5 -14.41 25.82 -3.44
CA ALA A 5 -15.45 25.01 -2.83
C ALA A 5 -16.74 25.06 -3.66
N MET A 6 -17.09 26.25 -4.16
CA MET A 6 -18.26 26.43 -5.03
C MET A 6 -18.09 25.69 -6.37
N MET A 7 -16.91 25.75 -6.99
CA MET A 7 -16.60 24.99 -8.20
C MET A 7 -16.71 23.48 -7.99
N LYS A 8 -16.24 22.97 -6.86
CA LYS A 8 -16.37 21.53 -6.54
C LYS A 8 -17.82 21.09 -6.40
N VAL A 9 -18.67 21.92 -5.81
CA VAL A 9 -20.12 21.64 -5.69
C VAL A 9 -20.77 21.65 -7.07
N LEU A 10 -20.47 22.64 -7.92
CA LEU A 10 -21.00 22.72 -9.28
C LEU A 10 -20.58 21.52 -10.14
N VAL A 11 -19.32 21.12 -10.06
CA VAL A 11 -18.82 19.90 -10.73
C VAL A 11 -19.54 18.66 -10.22
N SER A 12 -19.77 18.56 -8.91
CA SER A 12 -20.51 17.47 -8.30
C SER A 12 -21.93 17.33 -8.86
N GLU A 13 -22.67 18.43 -8.91
CA GLU A 13 -24.04 18.43 -9.44
C GLU A 13 -24.04 18.18 -10.95
N ALA A 14 -23.12 18.75 -11.71
CA ALA A 14 -22.99 18.50 -13.15
C ALA A 14 -22.73 17.02 -13.44
N VAL A 15 -21.82 16.38 -12.73
CA VAL A 15 -21.56 14.93 -12.88
C VAL A 15 -22.79 14.11 -12.48
N ARG A 16 -23.50 14.49 -11.42
CA ARG A 16 -24.73 13.81 -10.99
C ARG A 16 -25.82 13.86 -12.04
N ILE A 17 -26.00 15.02 -12.68
CA ILE A 17 -26.97 15.22 -13.78
C ILE A 17 -26.53 14.43 -15.01
N ALA A 18 -25.28 14.57 -15.44
CA ALA A 18 -24.75 13.89 -16.62
C ALA A 18 -24.77 12.36 -16.50
N THR A 19 -24.64 11.81 -15.28
CA THR A 19 -24.68 10.38 -15.03
C THR A 19 -26.08 9.84 -14.74
N PHE A 20 -27.10 10.70 -14.65
CA PHE A 20 -28.48 10.30 -14.35
C PHE A 20 -29.02 9.26 -15.34
N PRO A 21 -28.82 9.34 -16.66
CA PRO A 21 -29.29 8.33 -17.59
C PRO A 21 -28.77 6.94 -17.30
N PHE A 22 -27.52 6.80 -16.82
CA PHE A 22 -26.93 5.51 -16.48
C PHE A 22 -27.51 4.88 -15.21
N ARG A 23 -28.23 5.67 -14.39
CA ARG A 23 -28.94 5.16 -13.20
C ARG A 23 -30.21 4.40 -13.52
N ILE A 24 -30.72 4.49 -14.73
CA ILE A 24 -31.86 3.70 -15.23
C ILE A 24 -31.41 2.25 -15.47
N LEU A 25 -30.14 2.03 -15.82
CA LEU A 25 -29.62 0.69 -16.06
C LEU A 25 -29.70 -0.17 -14.78
N PRO A 26 -30.08 -1.45 -14.89
CA PRO A 26 -30.15 -2.34 -13.73
C PRO A 26 -28.74 -2.57 -13.13
N ILE A 27 -28.65 -2.61 -11.82
CA ILE A 27 -27.44 -3.09 -11.13
C ILE A 27 -27.31 -4.58 -11.37
N ARG A 28 -26.16 -5.02 -11.86
CA ARG A 28 -25.80 -6.42 -12.06
C ARG A 28 -25.32 -7.02 -10.75
N LYS A 29 -26.11 -7.93 -10.16
CA LYS A 29 -25.87 -8.50 -8.84
C LYS A 29 -24.51 -9.19 -8.72
N ASN A 30 -24.04 -9.85 -9.80
CA ASN A 30 -22.79 -10.58 -9.83
C ASN A 30 -21.59 -9.75 -10.32
N ARG A 31 -21.73 -8.43 -10.52
CA ARG A 31 -20.63 -7.59 -10.98
C ARG A 31 -19.90 -6.93 -9.83
N ILE A 32 -18.59 -7.16 -9.77
CA ILE A 32 -17.67 -6.59 -8.80
C ILE A 32 -16.68 -5.70 -9.52
N LEU A 33 -16.55 -4.45 -9.07
CA LEU A 33 -15.59 -3.50 -9.59
C LEU A 33 -14.48 -3.30 -8.58
N PHE A 34 -13.24 -3.40 -9.05
CA PHE A 34 -12.03 -3.15 -8.27
C PHE A 34 -11.32 -1.88 -8.77
N THR A 35 -10.72 -1.17 -7.82
CA THR A 35 -9.87 -0.03 -8.13
C THR A 35 -8.79 0.15 -7.07
N GLY A 36 -7.53 0.17 -7.50
CA GLY A 36 -6.35 0.32 -6.65
C GLY A 36 -5.71 1.69 -6.82
N LEU A 37 -5.89 2.59 -5.85
CA LEU A 37 -5.23 3.89 -5.84
C LEU A 37 -3.75 3.72 -5.46
N THR A 38 -2.85 4.26 -6.29
CA THR A 38 -1.40 4.27 -6.06
C THR A 38 -0.84 5.68 -6.17
N GLY A 39 0.12 6.02 -5.31
CA GLY A 39 0.77 7.33 -5.34
C GLY A 39 -0.17 8.53 -5.21
N GLY A 40 -1.39 8.33 -4.70
CA GLY A 40 -2.37 9.37 -4.47
C GLY A 40 -3.10 9.90 -5.72
N ARG A 41 -2.75 9.46 -6.93
CA ARG A 41 -3.35 9.96 -8.18
C ARG A 41 -3.62 8.90 -9.25
N ASN A 42 -2.86 7.82 -9.28
CA ASN A 42 -2.99 6.77 -10.28
C ASN A 42 -3.86 5.62 -9.75
N TYR A 43 -4.55 4.97 -10.67
CA TYR A 43 -5.34 3.79 -10.40
C TYR A 43 -4.72 2.63 -11.18
N ASP A 44 -4.23 1.65 -10.43
CA ASP A 44 -3.44 0.55 -10.96
C ASP A 44 -4.00 -0.80 -10.48
N TYR A 45 -3.63 -1.88 -11.15
CA TYR A 45 -3.83 -3.23 -10.67
C TYR A 45 -2.81 -3.53 -9.56
N SER A 46 -3.17 -3.19 -8.32
CA SER A 46 -2.23 -3.21 -7.21
C SER A 46 -2.90 -3.17 -5.84
N CYS A 47 -2.11 -3.31 -4.79
CA CYS A 47 -2.49 -3.16 -3.40
C CYS A 47 -3.62 -4.11 -2.97
N ASN A 48 -4.35 -3.80 -1.90
CA ASN A 48 -5.40 -4.65 -1.33
C ASN A 48 -6.45 -5.14 -2.35
N PRO A 49 -6.97 -4.27 -3.26
CA PRO A 49 -7.93 -4.72 -4.26
C PRO A 49 -7.39 -5.81 -5.19
N LYS A 50 -6.07 -5.79 -5.55
CA LYS A 50 -5.45 -6.83 -6.38
C LYS A 50 -5.50 -8.20 -5.69
N TYR A 51 -5.01 -8.28 -4.47
CA TYR A 51 -4.95 -9.55 -3.72
C TYR A 51 -6.35 -10.11 -3.42
N LEU A 52 -7.31 -9.23 -3.12
CA LEU A 52 -8.69 -9.65 -2.95
C LEU A 52 -9.33 -10.14 -4.26
N TYR A 53 -9.04 -9.48 -5.39
CA TYR A 53 -9.50 -9.93 -6.70
C TYR A 53 -8.91 -11.31 -7.05
N GLU A 54 -7.60 -11.49 -6.89
CA GLU A 54 -6.92 -12.77 -7.16
C GLU A 54 -7.53 -13.89 -6.31
N TYR A 55 -7.75 -13.63 -5.01
CA TYR A 55 -8.45 -14.56 -4.14
C TYR A 55 -9.86 -14.91 -4.64
N MET A 56 -10.65 -13.89 -5.02
CA MET A 56 -12.01 -14.09 -5.53
C MET A 56 -12.04 -14.87 -6.84
N ARG A 57 -11.12 -14.58 -7.76
CA ARG A 57 -10.98 -15.30 -9.03
C ARG A 57 -10.70 -16.79 -8.80
N ASP A 58 -9.77 -17.09 -7.90
CA ASP A 58 -9.27 -18.46 -7.68
C ASP A 58 -10.26 -19.32 -6.87
N HIS A 59 -11.01 -18.72 -5.95
CA HIS A 59 -11.96 -19.45 -5.08
C HIS A 59 -13.41 -19.45 -5.59
N PHE A 60 -13.77 -18.56 -6.49
CA PHE A 60 -15.13 -18.44 -7.05
C PHE A 60 -15.13 -18.38 -8.58
N PRO A 61 -14.51 -19.34 -9.27
CA PRO A 61 -14.34 -19.30 -10.72
C PRO A 61 -15.70 -19.24 -11.44
N GLY A 62 -15.82 -18.27 -12.37
CA GLY A 62 -17.02 -18.11 -13.21
C GLY A 62 -18.28 -17.58 -12.52
N GLN A 63 -18.24 -17.32 -11.20
CA GLN A 63 -19.43 -16.85 -10.46
C GLN A 63 -19.66 -15.34 -10.63
N TYR A 64 -18.62 -14.56 -10.81
CA TYR A 64 -18.67 -13.10 -10.84
C TYR A 64 -18.15 -12.51 -12.13
N GLU A 65 -18.71 -11.37 -12.50
CA GLU A 65 -18.20 -10.52 -13.57
C GLU A 65 -17.26 -9.48 -12.94
N TYR A 66 -15.96 -9.60 -13.21
CA TYR A 66 -14.95 -8.71 -12.68
C TYR A 66 -14.70 -7.53 -13.60
N VAL A 67 -14.61 -6.34 -13.01
CA VAL A 67 -14.29 -5.08 -13.68
C VAL A 67 -13.14 -4.43 -12.96
N TRP A 68 -12.10 -4.03 -13.70
CA TRP A 68 -11.01 -3.22 -13.15
C TRP A 68 -11.03 -1.81 -13.72
N ALA A 69 -11.06 -0.81 -12.82
CA ALA A 69 -10.93 0.60 -13.17
C ALA A 69 -9.48 1.04 -12.97
N VAL A 70 -8.76 1.29 -14.08
CA VAL A 70 -7.33 1.64 -14.09
C VAL A 70 -7.08 2.95 -14.82
N SER A 71 -5.94 3.58 -14.59
CA SER A 71 -5.52 4.80 -15.31
C SER A 71 -5.11 4.50 -16.75
N ASP A 72 -4.45 3.37 -16.97
CA ASP A 72 -3.93 2.91 -18.26
C ASP A 72 -4.39 1.48 -18.54
N CYS A 73 -5.34 1.31 -19.47
CA CYS A 73 -5.87 -0.01 -19.81
C CYS A 73 -4.86 -0.85 -20.62
N GLU A 74 -4.03 -0.22 -21.45
CA GLU A 74 -3.05 -0.95 -22.26
C GLU A 74 -2.04 -1.71 -21.39
N LYS A 75 -1.59 -1.09 -20.31
CA LYS A 75 -0.66 -1.69 -19.35
C LYS A 75 -1.19 -2.98 -18.71
N TYR A 76 -2.51 -3.10 -18.58
CA TYR A 76 -3.17 -4.21 -17.88
C TYR A 76 -4.03 -5.08 -18.81
N ARG A 77 -3.79 -5.02 -20.13
CA ARG A 77 -4.55 -5.79 -21.13
C ARG A 77 -4.55 -7.29 -20.87
N PHE A 78 -3.52 -7.85 -20.24
CA PHE A 78 -3.47 -9.25 -19.87
C PHE A 78 -4.64 -9.71 -18.98
N LEU A 79 -5.27 -8.80 -18.23
CA LEU A 79 -6.45 -9.14 -17.43
C LEU A 79 -7.68 -9.44 -18.30
N GLU A 80 -7.75 -8.91 -19.53
CA GLU A 80 -8.84 -9.23 -20.46
C GLU A 80 -8.79 -10.67 -20.94
N GLU A 81 -7.59 -11.25 -21.03
CA GLU A 81 -7.39 -12.68 -21.34
C GLU A 81 -7.92 -13.58 -20.21
N GLU A 82 -7.96 -13.07 -18.98
CA GLU A 82 -8.59 -13.72 -17.81
C GLU A 82 -10.11 -13.47 -17.71
N GLY A 83 -10.71 -12.79 -18.71
CA GLY A 83 -12.15 -12.47 -18.74
C GLY A 83 -12.56 -11.22 -17.93
N VAL A 84 -11.59 -10.43 -17.48
CA VAL A 84 -11.84 -9.17 -16.75
C VAL A 84 -12.17 -8.05 -17.73
N LYS A 85 -13.12 -7.20 -17.36
CA LYS A 85 -13.41 -5.98 -18.13
C LYS A 85 -12.57 -4.83 -17.62
N LEU A 86 -11.74 -4.28 -18.49
CA LEU A 86 -10.97 -3.06 -18.19
C LEU A 86 -11.75 -1.81 -18.53
N ILE A 87 -11.72 -0.85 -17.62
CA ILE A 87 -12.27 0.49 -17.85
C ILE A 87 -11.28 1.55 -17.41
N ARG A 88 -11.22 2.65 -18.16
CA ARG A 88 -10.38 3.79 -17.76
C ARG A 88 -11.05 4.54 -16.62
N HIS A 89 -10.37 4.64 -15.49
CA HIS A 89 -10.89 5.31 -14.30
C HIS A 89 -11.27 6.77 -14.62
N PHE A 90 -12.48 7.18 -14.20
CA PHE A 90 -13.08 8.50 -14.45
C PHE A 90 -13.32 8.90 -15.92
N ALA A 91 -13.20 8.00 -16.90
CA ALA A 91 -13.67 8.27 -18.24
C ALA A 91 -15.21 8.25 -18.27
N VAL A 92 -15.81 9.08 -19.13
CA VAL A 92 -17.29 9.12 -19.28
C VAL A 92 -17.83 7.74 -19.69
N SER A 93 -17.13 7.04 -20.59
CA SER A 93 -17.45 5.67 -21.02
C SER A 93 -17.45 4.63 -19.91
N SER A 94 -16.83 4.92 -18.77
CA SER A 94 -16.72 3.99 -17.64
C SER A 94 -17.92 4.05 -16.68
N PHE A 95 -18.72 5.13 -16.72
CA PHE A 95 -19.84 5.29 -15.79
C PHE A 95 -20.90 4.18 -15.90
N PRO A 96 -21.27 3.62 -17.07
CA PRO A 96 -22.18 2.48 -17.11
C PRO A 96 -21.70 1.29 -16.28
N MET A 97 -20.40 0.94 -16.34
CA MET A 97 -19.83 -0.13 -15.55
C MET A 97 -19.79 0.23 -14.07
N LEU A 98 -19.30 1.42 -13.73
CA LEU A 98 -19.24 1.92 -12.34
C LEU A 98 -20.63 1.91 -11.68
N LEU A 99 -21.67 2.43 -12.35
CA LEU A 99 -23.01 2.58 -11.79
C LEU A 99 -23.86 1.30 -11.82
N THR A 100 -23.44 0.28 -12.56
CA THR A 100 -24.14 -1.01 -12.63
C THR A 100 -23.42 -2.12 -11.86
N SER A 101 -22.23 -1.88 -11.30
CA SER A 101 -21.57 -2.82 -10.42
C SER A 101 -22.27 -2.90 -9.07
N LYS A 102 -22.52 -4.12 -8.57
CA LYS A 102 -23.17 -4.35 -7.28
C LYS A 102 -22.22 -4.07 -6.13
N VAL A 103 -20.98 -4.57 -6.24
CA VAL A 103 -19.93 -4.34 -5.25
C VAL A 103 -18.82 -3.51 -5.86
N ILE A 104 -18.31 -2.57 -5.10
CA ILE A 104 -17.16 -1.73 -5.47
C ILE A 104 -16.11 -1.86 -4.37
N VAL A 105 -14.93 -2.35 -4.73
CA VAL A 105 -13.78 -2.49 -3.83
C VAL A 105 -12.76 -1.41 -4.16
N THR A 106 -12.39 -0.64 -3.15
CA THR A 106 -11.38 0.43 -3.27
C THR A 106 -10.43 0.42 -2.09
N ASN A 107 -9.23 0.95 -2.28
CA ASN A 107 -8.26 1.20 -1.20
C ASN A 107 -8.05 2.69 -0.92
N GLY A 108 -8.92 3.54 -1.44
CA GLY A 108 -8.86 4.99 -1.25
C GLY A 108 -10.25 5.63 -1.14
N SER A 109 -10.27 6.92 -0.86
CA SER A 109 -11.52 7.68 -0.82
C SER A 109 -11.92 8.12 -2.22
N TYR A 110 -13.15 7.86 -2.60
CA TYR A 110 -13.73 8.45 -3.80
C TYR A 110 -13.95 9.95 -3.62
N ALA A 111 -13.94 10.67 -4.73
CA ALA A 111 -14.28 12.08 -4.71
C ALA A 111 -15.73 12.28 -4.22
N PRO A 112 -16.02 13.36 -3.47
CA PRO A 112 -17.36 13.62 -2.92
C PRO A 112 -18.49 13.66 -3.96
N TRP A 113 -18.16 14.01 -5.20
CA TRP A 113 -19.12 14.09 -6.30
C TRP A 113 -19.40 12.74 -6.97
N PHE A 114 -18.76 11.64 -6.54
CA PHE A 114 -18.98 10.35 -7.19
C PHE A 114 -20.42 9.89 -6.97
N PRO A 115 -21.17 9.52 -8.05
CA PRO A 115 -22.61 9.32 -8.02
C PRO A 115 -23.01 7.89 -7.60
N PHE A 116 -22.55 7.40 -6.46
CA PHE A 116 -22.96 6.10 -5.95
C PHE A 116 -24.47 5.92 -5.90
N ARG A 117 -24.93 4.70 -6.06
CA ARG A 117 -26.35 4.31 -5.97
C ARG A 117 -26.60 3.56 -4.67
N LYS A 118 -27.72 3.82 -4.01
CA LYS A 118 -28.10 3.21 -2.72
C LYS A 118 -28.05 1.67 -2.68
N LYS A 119 -28.16 1.00 -3.84
CA LYS A 119 -28.15 -0.46 -3.93
C LYS A 119 -26.77 -1.03 -4.24
N GLN A 120 -25.76 -0.20 -4.46
CA GLN A 120 -24.37 -0.62 -4.54
C GLN A 120 -23.84 -0.87 -3.13
N TYR A 121 -22.80 -1.67 -3.01
CA TYR A 121 -22.09 -1.96 -1.77
C TYR A 121 -20.63 -1.60 -1.91
N VAL A 122 -20.18 -0.61 -1.17
CA VAL A 122 -18.82 -0.03 -1.30
C VAL A 122 -17.95 -0.51 -0.14
N ILE A 123 -16.88 -1.21 -0.47
CA ILE A 123 -15.88 -1.73 0.48
C ILE A 123 -14.61 -0.89 0.36
N ASN A 124 -14.17 -0.30 1.47
CA ASN A 124 -12.89 0.38 1.53
C ASN A 124 -11.89 -0.43 2.35
N THR A 125 -10.85 -0.91 1.67
CA THR A 125 -9.77 -1.70 2.28
C THR A 125 -8.64 -0.84 2.81
N TRP A 126 -8.67 0.47 2.52
CA TRP A 126 -7.54 1.37 2.70
C TRP A 126 -6.27 0.85 2.01
N HIS A 127 -5.13 1.55 2.19
CA HIS A 127 -3.87 1.19 1.50
C HIS A 127 -2.66 1.15 2.44
N GLY A 128 -2.85 1.30 3.75
CA GLY A 128 -1.80 1.18 4.77
C GLY A 128 -2.27 0.26 5.88
N GLY A 129 -1.47 -0.75 6.21
CA GLY A 129 -1.67 -1.53 7.42
C GLY A 129 -1.39 -0.66 8.65
N GLY A 130 -2.13 -0.86 9.73
CA GLY A 130 -2.03 -0.06 10.95
C GLY A 130 -2.51 1.38 10.84
N ALA A 131 -2.28 2.14 11.88
CA ALA A 131 -2.59 3.57 11.95
C ALA A 131 -1.34 4.32 12.41
N TYR A 132 -0.47 4.63 11.49
CA TYR A 132 0.81 5.26 11.83
C TYR A 132 0.79 6.73 11.48
N LYS A 133 0.83 7.09 10.19
CA LYS A 133 0.74 8.49 9.75
C LYS A 133 -0.68 9.01 9.91
N LYS A 134 -0.82 10.23 10.39
CA LYS A 134 -2.09 10.93 10.37
C LYS A 134 -2.48 11.27 8.93
N VAL A 135 -3.74 11.03 8.62
CA VAL A 135 -4.30 11.22 7.27
C VAL A 135 -5.51 12.12 7.35
N GLU A 136 -5.87 12.72 6.21
CA GLU A 136 -7.09 13.53 6.07
C GLU A 136 -7.30 14.48 7.25
N ASN A 137 -8.46 14.40 7.92
CA ASN A 137 -8.83 15.24 9.07
C ASN A 137 -7.95 15.02 10.33
N GLY A 138 -7.14 13.98 10.39
CA GLY A 138 -6.20 13.75 11.49
C GLY A 138 -4.88 14.52 11.37
N ARG A 139 -4.58 15.09 10.21
CA ARG A 139 -3.34 15.83 9.97
C ARG A 139 -3.28 17.13 10.78
N PRO A 140 -2.08 17.59 11.18
CA PRO A 140 -1.92 18.84 11.91
C PRO A 140 -2.46 20.08 11.19
N ASP A 141 -2.42 20.07 9.84
CA ASP A 141 -2.86 21.16 8.95
C ASP A 141 -4.31 21.00 8.46
N ALA A 142 -5.08 20.03 9.01
CA ALA A 142 -6.46 19.78 8.59
C ALA A 142 -7.39 20.93 8.96
N ASP A 143 -8.10 21.44 7.97
CA ASP A 143 -9.10 22.49 8.11
C ASP A 143 -10.54 21.93 8.15
N TRP A 144 -11.52 22.82 8.33
CA TRP A 144 -12.94 22.46 8.29
C TRP A 144 -13.36 21.79 6.98
N ALA A 145 -12.82 22.23 5.84
CA ALA A 145 -13.15 21.66 4.54
C ALA A 145 -12.65 20.23 4.41
N THR A 146 -11.46 19.93 4.91
CA THR A 146 -10.89 18.59 4.99
C THR A 146 -11.76 17.67 5.83
N LYS A 147 -12.24 18.15 6.99
CA LYS A 147 -13.17 17.40 7.85
C LYS A 147 -14.47 17.07 7.14
N LYS A 148 -15.09 18.07 6.51
CA LYS A 148 -16.36 17.88 5.77
C LYS A 148 -16.19 16.93 4.60
N ARG A 149 -15.05 16.96 3.91
CA ARG A 149 -14.73 16.01 2.84
C ARG A 149 -14.61 14.58 3.39
N ALA A 150 -13.92 14.39 4.51
CA ALA A 150 -13.78 13.09 5.15
C ALA A 150 -15.13 12.48 5.56
N GLU A 151 -15.98 13.28 6.21
CA GLU A 151 -17.34 12.89 6.59
C GLU A 151 -18.18 12.48 5.36
N PHE A 152 -18.09 13.25 4.28
CA PHE A 152 -18.83 12.97 3.05
C PHE A 152 -18.35 11.70 2.35
N CYS A 153 -17.04 11.50 2.27
CA CYS A 153 -16.45 10.28 1.69
C CYS A 153 -16.83 9.05 2.50
N ALA A 154 -16.81 9.15 3.83
CA ALA A 154 -17.19 8.08 4.73
C ALA A 154 -18.66 7.65 4.57
N HIS A 155 -19.56 8.59 4.25
CA HIS A 155 -20.99 8.30 4.06
C HIS A 155 -21.26 7.35 2.87
N ASN A 156 -20.36 7.29 1.90
CA ASN A 156 -20.50 6.44 0.71
C ASN A 156 -19.83 5.06 0.87
N ILE A 157 -19.32 4.73 2.05
CA ILE A 157 -18.71 3.44 2.35
C ILE A 157 -19.69 2.61 3.16
N ASP A 158 -19.95 1.38 2.73
CA ASP A 158 -20.81 0.43 3.43
C ASP A 158 -20.01 -0.45 4.39
N LEU A 159 -18.78 -0.83 4.00
CA LEU A 159 -17.87 -1.64 4.80
C LEU A 159 -16.46 -1.04 4.79
N PHE A 160 -15.89 -0.84 5.96
CA PHE A 160 -14.48 -0.49 6.11
C PHE A 160 -13.69 -1.69 6.65
N VAL A 161 -12.50 -1.94 6.09
CA VAL A 161 -11.60 -3.00 6.54
C VAL A 161 -10.58 -2.43 7.50
N ALA A 162 -10.45 -3.02 8.68
CA ALA A 162 -9.48 -2.64 9.69
C ALA A 162 -8.40 -3.71 9.87
N SER A 163 -7.14 -3.28 9.97
CA SER A 163 -5.98 -4.13 10.21
C SER A 163 -5.62 -4.25 11.70
N CYS A 164 -6.04 -3.30 12.52
CA CYS A 164 -5.82 -3.32 13.97
C CYS A 164 -6.81 -2.41 14.71
N LYS A 165 -6.87 -2.58 16.04
CA LYS A 165 -7.76 -1.83 16.93
C LYS A 165 -7.48 -0.32 16.94
N ILE A 166 -6.20 0.09 16.84
CA ILE A 166 -5.83 1.51 16.78
C ILE A 166 -6.32 2.10 15.45
N GLN A 167 -6.15 1.40 14.32
CA GLN A 167 -6.65 1.87 13.02
C GLN A 167 -8.17 2.04 13.04
N GLU A 168 -8.90 1.06 13.58
CA GLU A 168 -10.36 1.14 13.72
C GLU A 168 -10.77 2.39 14.50
N LYS A 169 -10.18 2.63 15.66
CA LYS A 169 -10.58 3.72 16.55
C LYS A 169 -10.10 5.09 16.08
N GLU A 170 -8.81 5.23 15.84
CA GLU A 170 -8.19 6.55 15.62
C GLU A 170 -8.33 7.02 14.16
N MET A 171 -8.19 6.11 13.21
CA MET A 171 -8.26 6.47 11.79
C MET A 171 -9.68 6.35 11.25
N ILE A 172 -10.31 5.17 11.34
CA ILE A 172 -11.61 4.91 10.71
C ILE A 172 -12.71 5.69 11.41
N GLN A 173 -12.86 5.53 12.73
CA GLN A 173 -13.97 6.14 13.47
C GLN A 173 -13.75 7.62 13.71
N LYS A 174 -12.57 8.06 14.17
CA LYS A 174 -12.32 9.47 14.51
C LYS A 174 -11.94 10.32 13.30
N THR A 175 -10.92 9.90 12.53
CA THR A 175 -10.38 10.71 11.42
C THR A 175 -11.31 10.73 10.22
N PHE A 176 -11.81 9.57 9.79
CA PHE A 176 -12.80 9.51 8.71
C PHE A 176 -14.22 9.77 9.17
N CYS A 177 -14.47 9.89 10.46
CA CYS A 177 -15.81 10.06 11.04
C CYS A 177 -16.78 8.92 10.61
N TYR A 178 -16.26 7.73 10.32
CA TYR A 178 -17.04 6.60 9.86
C TYR A 178 -17.81 5.93 11.01
N LYS A 179 -19.11 5.66 10.78
CA LYS A 179 -20.03 5.07 11.76
C LYS A 179 -20.67 3.77 11.26
N GLY A 180 -20.28 3.31 10.08
CA GLY A 180 -20.82 2.09 9.46
C GLY A 180 -20.14 0.82 9.97
N GLU A 181 -20.30 -0.25 9.22
CA GLU A 181 -19.76 -1.57 9.54
C GLU A 181 -18.25 -1.63 9.32
N VAL A 182 -17.52 -2.20 10.28
CA VAL A 182 -16.07 -2.43 10.19
C VAL A 182 -15.79 -3.92 10.31
N VAL A 183 -15.12 -4.48 9.30
CA VAL A 183 -14.60 -5.85 9.38
C VAL A 183 -13.17 -5.83 9.90
N ARG A 184 -12.91 -6.62 10.94
CA ARG A 184 -11.63 -6.78 11.62
C ARG A 184 -10.87 -7.93 10.99
N ALA A 185 -10.37 -7.74 9.78
CA ALA A 185 -9.88 -8.83 8.94
C ALA A 185 -8.36 -8.80 8.70
N GLY A 186 -7.69 -7.70 9.01
CA GLY A 186 -6.32 -7.50 8.56
C GLY A 186 -6.27 -6.82 7.17
N THR A 187 -5.17 -6.98 6.49
CA THR A 187 -4.84 -6.31 5.23
C THR A 187 -4.72 -7.35 4.11
N PRO A 188 -5.59 -7.36 3.08
CA PRO A 188 -5.60 -8.38 2.03
C PRO A 188 -4.24 -8.70 1.40
N ARG A 189 -3.44 -7.68 1.11
CA ARG A 189 -2.11 -7.86 0.51
C ARG A 189 -1.10 -8.52 1.44
N ASN A 190 -1.38 -8.57 2.74
CA ASN A 190 -0.50 -9.19 3.74
C ASN A 190 -0.81 -10.66 3.98
N ASP A 191 -1.94 -11.19 3.49
CA ASP A 191 -2.30 -12.59 3.74
C ASP A 191 -1.18 -13.56 3.36
N ARG A 192 -0.55 -13.36 2.19
CA ARG A 192 0.55 -14.20 1.72
C ARG A 192 1.83 -14.00 2.56
N LEU A 193 2.10 -12.77 3.02
CA LEU A 193 3.26 -12.46 3.87
C LEU A 193 3.13 -13.12 5.24
N VAL A 194 1.95 -13.04 5.84
CA VAL A 194 1.62 -13.66 7.14
C VAL A 194 1.68 -15.19 7.06
N ASN A 195 1.20 -15.78 5.95
CA ASN A 195 1.19 -17.22 5.75
C ASN A 195 2.53 -17.80 5.28
N GLY A 196 3.51 -16.96 4.94
CA GLY A 196 4.82 -17.39 4.44
C GLY A 196 4.82 -17.93 3.00
N ASP A 197 3.73 -17.76 2.26
CA ASP A 197 3.59 -18.20 0.85
C ASP A 197 4.12 -17.14 -0.11
N ILE A 198 5.43 -16.97 -0.14
CA ILE A 198 6.11 -15.86 -0.82
C ILE A 198 7.09 -16.29 -1.94
N GLY A 199 7.36 -17.58 -2.08
CA GLY A 199 8.44 -18.08 -2.94
C GLY A 199 8.30 -17.74 -4.41
N ASP A 200 7.09 -17.81 -4.97
CA ASP A 200 6.80 -17.44 -6.36
C ASP A 200 6.89 -15.93 -6.59
N MET A 201 6.45 -15.11 -5.61
CA MET A 201 6.55 -13.65 -5.66
C MET A 201 8.02 -13.20 -5.70
N ALA A 202 8.85 -13.79 -4.83
CA ALA A 202 10.28 -13.51 -4.81
C ALA A 202 10.97 -13.94 -6.14
N ARG A 203 10.69 -15.15 -6.64
CA ARG A 203 11.24 -15.65 -7.91
C ARG A 203 10.88 -14.76 -9.09
N LYS A 204 9.63 -14.26 -9.15
CA LYS A 204 9.17 -13.36 -10.20
C LYS A 204 10.02 -12.09 -10.31
N VAL A 205 10.30 -11.43 -9.17
CA VAL A 205 11.15 -10.23 -9.11
C VAL A 205 12.59 -10.57 -9.46
N ARG A 206 13.16 -11.63 -8.87
CA ARG A 206 14.53 -12.04 -9.12
C ARG A 206 14.76 -12.38 -10.60
N SER A 207 13.82 -13.09 -11.22
CA SER A 207 13.87 -13.40 -12.67
C SER A 207 13.78 -12.12 -13.51
N HIS A 208 12.88 -11.20 -13.16
CA HIS A 208 12.70 -9.94 -13.90
C HIS A 208 13.98 -9.07 -13.92
N TYR A 209 14.71 -9.03 -12.81
CA TYR A 209 15.94 -8.25 -12.68
C TYR A 209 17.23 -9.09 -12.85
N HIS A 210 17.11 -10.34 -13.27
CA HIS A 210 18.25 -11.27 -13.48
C HIS A 210 19.13 -11.42 -12.24
N ILE A 211 18.53 -11.45 -11.05
CA ILE A 211 19.22 -11.68 -9.78
C ILE A 211 19.38 -13.20 -9.59
N PRO A 212 20.61 -13.72 -9.41
CA PRO A 212 20.85 -15.15 -9.14
C PRO A 212 20.10 -15.66 -7.89
N GLU A 213 19.88 -16.97 -7.82
CA GLU A 213 19.19 -17.56 -6.65
C GLU A 213 19.96 -17.35 -5.34
N ASP A 214 21.29 -17.39 -5.38
CA ASP A 214 22.20 -17.12 -4.27
C ASP A 214 22.44 -15.62 -4.02
N GLY A 215 21.95 -14.73 -4.90
CA GLY A 215 22.09 -13.29 -4.76
C GLY A 215 21.30 -12.76 -3.57
N LYS A 216 21.91 -11.91 -2.75
CA LYS A 216 21.26 -11.21 -1.62
C LYS A 216 20.74 -9.84 -2.07
N VAL A 217 19.62 -9.42 -1.53
CA VAL A 217 18.92 -8.21 -1.98
C VAL A 217 18.66 -7.25 -0.84
N VAL A 218 19.18 -6.03 -0.96
CA VAL A 218 18.73 -4.89 -0.15
C VAL A 218 17.71 -4.10 -0.94
N LEU A 219 16.55 -3.86 -0.37
CA LEU A 219 15.56 -2.94 -0.92
C LEU A 219 15.58 -1.62 -0.14
N TYR A 220 15.88 -0.52 -0.84
CA TYR A 220 15.70 0.83 -0.33
C TYR A 220 14.43 1.45 -0.89
N ALA A 221 13.46 1.72 -0.04
CA ALA A 221 12.12 2.19 -0.43
C ALA A 221 11.67 3.39 0.42
N PRO A 222 12.27 4.59 0.21
CA PRO A 222 11.93 5.77 1.00
C PRO A 222 10.55 6.35 0.62
N THR A 223 9.93 7.06 1.56
CA THR A 223 8.77 7.91 1.32
C THR A 223 9.17 9.10 0.43
N TYR A 224 8.23 9.56 -0.40
CA TYR A 224 8.42 10.77 -1.19
C TYR A 224 8.84 11.97 -0.33
N ARG A 225 9.85 12.70 -0.79
CA ARG A 225 10.30 13.97 -0.25
C ARG A 225 10.15 15.08 -1.30
N ASN A 226 9.98 16.30 -0.81
CA ASN A 226 10.06 17.45 -1.69
C ASN A 226 11.47 17.52 -2.31
N PRO A 227 11.60 17.65 -3.65
CA PRO A 227 12.91 17.74 -4.30
C PRO A 227 13.82 18.85 -3.79
N SER A 228 13.26 19.90 -3.16
CA SER A 228 14.08 21.00 -2.57
C SER A 228 14.87 20.59 -1.31
N GLU A 229 14.53 19.44 -0.69
CA GLU A 229 15.17 18.95 0.54
C GLU A 229 15.44 17.44 0.42
N PRO A 230 16.36 17.05 -0.47
CA PRO A 230 16.63 15.64 -0.71
C PRO A 230 17.34 15.00 0.49
N VAL A 231 16.85 13.83 0.90
CA VAL A 231 17.59 12.96 1.82
C VAL A 231 18.77 12.34 1.06
N VAL A 232 19.96 12.59 1.54
CA VAL A 232 21.19 11.98 0.96
C VAL A 232 21.30 10.54 1.46
N PHE A 233 21.46 9.60 0.53
CA PHE A 233 21.65 8.18 0.83
C PHE A 233 22.80 7.63 -0.02
N ASP A 234 23.75 6.96 0.62
CA ASP A 234 24.93 6.38 -0.04
C ASP A 234 24.74 4.84 -0.16
N SER A 235 24.22 4.42 -1.31
CA SER A 235 24.03 2.99 -1.63
C SER A 235 25.33 2.24 -1.82
N ASP A 236 26.40 2.91 -2.31
CA ASP A 236 27.69 2.27 -2.52
C ASP A 236 28.36 1.95 -1.19
N LEU A 237 28.24 2.85 -0.21
CA LEU A 237 28.72 2.61 1.16
C LEU A 237 28.04 1.36 1.77
N ILE A 238 26.70 1.29 1.70
CA ILE A 238 25.94 0.15 2.24
C ILE A 238 26.35 -1.15 1.53
N LEU A 239 26.36 -1.12 0.20
CA LEU A 239 26.71 -2.31 -0.60
C LEU A 239 28.13 -2.80 -0.32
N SER A 240 29.11 -1.87 -0.23
CA SER A 240 30.49 -2.24 0.10
C SER A 240 30.65 -2.85 1.49
N ARG A 241 29.89 -2.37 2.49
CA ARG A 241 29.90 -2.92 3.85
C ARG A 241 29.30 -4.32 3.90
N LEU A 242 28.20 -4.55 3.19
CA LEU A 242 27.57 -5.86 3.10
C LEU A 242 28.46 -6.87 2.36
N GLN A 243 29.06 -6.47 1.24
CA GLN A 243 29.98 -7.32 0.46
C GLN A 243 31.28 -7.66 1.21
N SER A 244 31.76 -6.78 2.10
CA SER A 244 32.96 -7.04 2.90
C SER A 244 32.75 -8.07 4.01
N GLY A 245 31.52 -8.51 4.25
CA GLY A 245 31.19 -9.49 5.32
C GLY A 245 31.30 -8.94 6.76
N VAL A 246 31.50 -7.63 6.92
CA VAL A 246 31.62 -7.00 8.26
C VAL A 246 30.30 -7.05 9.02
N CYS A 247 29.14 -7.08 8.32
CA CYS A 247 27.82 -7.13 8.93
C CYS A 247 27.41 -8.58 9.26
N SER A 248 28.16 -9.23 10.15
CA SER A 248 28.00 -10.64 10.51
C SER A 248 26.62 -10.99 11.11
N GLY A 249 25.96 -10.05 11.76
CA GLY A 249 24.59 -10.25 12.30
C GLY A 249 23.55 -10.52 11.22
N LEU A 250 23.72 -9.96 10.01
CA LEU A 250 22.85 -10.23 8.86
C LEU A 250 23.17 -11.56 8.15
N LEU A 251 24.34 -12.12 8.41
CA LEU A 251 24.86 -13.34 7.77
C LEU A 251 24.73 -14.56 8.70
N ALA A 252 24.26 -14.39 9.94
CA ALA A 252 24.28 -15.43 10.96
C ALA A 252 23.50 -16.70 10.58
N GLU A 253 22.46 -16.57 9.76
CA GLU A 253 21.72 -17.72 9.23
C GLU A 253 22.39 -18.40 8.01
N HIS A 254 23.45 -17.76 7.44
CA HIS A 254 24.08 -18.19 6.19
C HIS A 254 25.61 -18.08 6.23
N GLN A 255 26.25 -18.64 7.25
CA GLN A 255 27.71 -18.54 7.49
C GLN A 255 28.63 -18.98 6.32
N ASN A 256 28.09 -19.63 5.29
CA ASN A 256 28.83 -20.09 4.10
C ASN A 256 28.35 -19.41 2.80
N ASP A 257 27.54 -18.36 2.88
CA ASP A 257 26.90 -17.76 1.72
C ASP A 257 27.84 -16.71 1.09
N THR A 258 28.44 -17.05 -0.04
CA THR A 258 29.31 -16.18 -0.84
C THR A 258 28.54 -15.36 -1.87
N GLY A 259 27.20 -15.33 -1.76
CA GLY A 259 26.31 -14.65 -2.70
C GLY A 259 26.59 -13.16 -2.79
N LYS A 260 26.51 -12.63 -4.01
CA LYS A 260 26.67 -11.19 -4.24
C LYS A 260 25.47 -10.41 -3.75
N TRP A 261 25.69 -9.24 -3.19
CA TRP A 261 24.63 -8.32 -2.80
C TRP A 261 24.19 -7.46 -4.00
N TYR A 262 22.88 -7.31 -4.14
CA TYR A 262 22.18 -6.44 -5.06
C TYR A 262 21.42 -5.37 -4.30
N PHE A 263 21.41 -4.15 -4.83
CA PHE A 263 20.73 -3.02 -4.19
C PHE A 263 19.57 -2.56 -5.07
N MET A 264 18.35 -2.81 -4.65
CA MET A 264 17.13 -2.34 -5.34
C MET A 264 16.72 -0.97 -4.79
N CYS A 265 16.62 0.04 -5.65
CA CYS A 265 16.14 1.37 -5.30
C CYS A 265 14.72 1.58 -5.82
N ARG A 266 13.76 1.77 -4.90
CA ARG A 266 12.38 2.11 -5.24
C ARG A 266 12.06 3.54 -4.84
N PHE A 267 12.37 4.48 -5.72
CA PHE A 267 11.99 5.88 -5.54
C PHE A 267 10.53 6.12 -5.94
N HIS A 268 9.97 7.20 -5.42
CA HIS A 268 8.68 7.66 -5.92
C HIS A 268 8.83 8.16 -7.36
N ARG A 269 7.86 7.87 -8.24
CA ARG A 269 7.87 8.19 -9.69
C ARG A 269 8.13 9.67 -10.04
N TYR A 270 8.10 10.56 -9.07
CA TYR A 270 8.36 11.99 -9.24
C TYR A 270 9.78 12.41 -8.83
N GLN A 271 10.63 11.46 -8.44
CA GLN A 271 12.05 11.73 -8.18
C GLN A 271 12.83 11.41 -9.44
N GLU A 272 13.53 12.40 -9.97
CA GLU A 272 14.32 12.24 -11.19
C GLU A 272 15.46 11.23 -11.00
N PRO A 273 15.83 10.47 -12.07
CA PRO A 273 16.93 9.51 -12.03
C PRO A 273 18.29 10.12 -11.66
N ASP A 274 18.47 11.43 -11.88
CA ASP A 274 19.69 12.19 -11.59
C ASP A 274 19.64 12.93 -10.23
N GLY A 275 18.71 12.56 -9.36
CA GLY A 275 18.59 13.08 -8.00
C GLY A 275 19.79 12.71 -7.09
N PRO A 276 19.74 13.10 -5.80
CA PRO A 276 20.86 12.94 -4.85
C PRO A 276 21.22 11.48 -4.53
N ILE A 277 20.48 10.53 -5.07
CA ILE A 277 20.76 9.10 -4.91
C ILE A 277 21.24 8.55 -6.23
N ARG A 278 22.51 8.17 -6.25
CA ARG A 278 23.13 7.58 -7.45
C ARG A 278 22.63 6.14 -7.63
N VAL A 279 21.84 5.92 -8.68
CA VAL A 279 21.41 4.58 -9.11
C VAL A 279 22.33 4.12 -10.26
N LYS A 280 23.65 4.13 -10.03
CA LYS A 280 24.64 3.73 -11.05
C LYS A 280 25.66 2.81 -10.39
N GLY A 281 25.63 1.53 -10.75
CA GLY A 281 26.58 0.50 -10.30
C GLY A 281 26.15 -0.86 -10.85
N GLU A 282 27.08 -1.78 -10.98
CA GLU A 282 26.86 -3.11 -11.59
C GLU A 282 25.76 -3.91 -10.84
N HIS A 283 25.57 -3.65 -9.54
CA HIS A 283 24.61 -4.35 -8.66
C HIS A 283 23.55 -3.42 -8.08
N ILE A 284 23.34 -2.22 -8.65
CA ILE A 284 22.33 -1.26 -8.22
C ILE A 284 21.20 -1.22 -9.27
N LEU A 285 20.00 -1.60 -8.87
CA LEU A 285 18.83 -1.78 -9.72
C LEU A 285 17.77 -0.72 -9.40
N ASN A 286 17.34 0.04 -10.42
CA ASN A 286 16.18 0.90 -10.28
C ASN A 286 14.89 0.06 -10.43
N VAL A 287 14.09 -0.04 -9.37
CA VAL A 287 12.85 -0.81 -9.36
C VAL A 287 11.61 0.08 -9.18
N ALA A 288 11.72 1.38 -9.48
CA ALA A 288 10.63 2.36 -9.31
C ALA A 288 9.39 2.02 -10.13
N ASP A 289 9.57 1.45 -11.33
CA ASP A 289 8.48 1.09 -12.24
C ASP A 289 7.90 -0.32 -12.01
N TYR A 290 8.49 -1.10 -11.10
CA TYR A 290 7.94 -2.41 -10.79
C TYR A 290 6.55 -2.25 -10.15
N PRO A 291 5.51 -2.95 -10.65
CA PRO A 291 4.13 -2.62 -10.32
C PRO A 291 3.72 -2.98 -8.89
N ASP A 292 4.31 -4.01 -8.29
CA ASP A 292 3.86 -4.57 -7.03
C ASP A 292 4.92 -4.47 -5.92
N MET A 293 4.57 -3.75 -4.85
CA MET A 293 5.46 -3.58 -3.69
C MET A 293 5.62 -4.86 -2.89
N GLN A 294 4.57 -5.67 -2.74
CA GLN A 294 4.63 -6.92 -1.98
C GLN A 294 5.60 -7.92 -2.62
N GLU A 295 5.59 -8.00 -3.95
CA GLU A 295 6.54 -8.85 -4.68
C GLU A 295 7.99 -8.39 -4.44
N LEU A 296 8.25 -7.06 -4.43
CA LEU A 296 9.58 -6.52 -4.10
C LEU A 296 9.99 -6.82 -2.65
N LEU A 297 9.07 -6.68 -1.69
CA LEU A 297 9.31 -7.03 -0.28
C LEU A 297 9.67 -8.51 -0.14
N CYS A 298 8.97 -9.39 -0.84
CA CYS A 298 9.26 -10.84 -0.81
C CYS A 298 10.66 -11.16 -1.35
N ALA A 299 11.11 -10.45 -2.39
CA ALA A 299 12.43 -10.64 -2.99
C ALA A 299 13.58 -10.09 -2.16
N ALA A 300 13.31 -9.13 -1.27
CA ALA A 300 14.32 -8.49 -0.43
C ALA A 300 14.72 -9.38 0.76
N ASP A 301 16.02 -9.39 1.04
CA ASP A 301 16.60 -10.01 2.24
C ASP A 301 16.77 -8.97 3.36
N VAL A 302 16.94 -7.69 3.00
CA VAL A 302 17.00 -6.56 3.91
C VAL A 302 16.13 -5.42 3.37
N LEU A 303 15.33 -4.80 4.23
CA LEU A 303 14.60 -3.57 3.91
C LEU A 303 15.23 -2.38 4.63
N ILE A 304 15.57 -1.34 3.86
CA ILE A 304 15.87 -0.01 4.39
C ILE A 304 14.76 0.92 3.90
N THR A 305 14.08 1.57 4.82
CA THR A 305 12.99 2.50 4.49
C THR A 305 12.99 3.68 5.46
N ASP A 306 11.87 4.36 5.60
CA ASP A 306 11.71 5.48 6.53
C ASP A 306 10.32 5.43 7.20
N TYR A 307 9.43 6.36 6.87
CA TYR A 307 8.06 6.41 7.38
C TYR A 307 7.05 5.71 6.46
N SER A 308 7.52 4.92 5.50
CA SER A 308 6.67 4.20 4.54
C SER A 308 5.88 3.09 5.23
N SER A 309 4.62 2.89 4.81
CA SER A 309 3.80 1.79 5.34
C SER A 309 4.29 0.40 4.95
N CYS A 310 5.19 0.28 3.99
CA CYS A 310 5.77 -1.00 3.60
C CYS A 310 6.60 -1.67 4.72
N VAL A 311 7.09 -0.89 5.69
CA VAL A 311 7.78 -1.40 6.87
C VAL A 311 6.92 -2.38 7.66
N TRP A 312 5.63 -2.10 7.76
CA TRP A 312 4.67 -2.93 8.50
C TRP A 312 4.33 -4.22 7.75
N ASP A 313 4.24 -4.14 6.44
CA ASP A 313 4.06 -5.31 5.59
C ASP A 313 5.31 -6.22 5.67
N TYR A 314 6.50 -5.62 5.58
CA TYR A 314 7.77 -6.35 5.65
C TYR A 314 8.02 -7.03 7.00
N GLY A 315 7.53 -6.43 8.09
CA GLY A 315 7.65 -6.99 9.44
C GLY A 315 7.10 -8.42 9.55
N PHE A 316 6.07 -8.78 8.77
CA PHE A 316 5.53 -10.16 8.76
C PHE A 316 6.48 -11.19 8.15
N LEU A 317 7.49 -10.76 7.40
CA LEU A 317 8.51 -11.66 6.85
C LEU A 317 9.57 -12.05 7.87
N ASN A 318 9.63 -11.41 9.02
CA ASN A 318 10.67 -11.58 10.06
C ASN A 318 12.09 -11.42 9.52
N LYS A 319 12.28 -10.58 8.50
CA LYS A 319 13.57 -10.27 7.88
C LYS A 319 14.11 -8.92 8.39
N PRO A 320 15.44 -8.68 8.28
CA PRO A 320 16.08 -7.44 8.72
C PRO A 320 15.45 -6.19 8.13
N CYS A 321 15.02 -5.26 9.00
CA CYS A 321 14.40 -4.02 8.62
C CYS A 321 14.94 -2.83 9.40
N PHE A 322 15.31 -1.76 8.69
CA PHE A 322 15.92 -0.56 9.27
C PHE A 322 15.26 0.71 8.75
N LEU A 323 15.19 1.72 9.62
CA LEU A 323 14.64 3.03 9.30
C LEU A 323 15.76 4.06 9.17
N TYR A 324 15.93 4.61 7.97
CA TYR A 324 16.82 5.74 7.75
C TYR A 324 15.99 7.03 7.76
N VAL A 325 16.11 7.79 8.85
CA VAL A 325 15.22 8.91 9.20
C VAL A 325 16.01 10.19 9.59
N PRO A 326 16.86 10.73 8.69
CA PRO A 326 17.71 11.88 9.00
C PRO A 326 16.89 13.15 9.31
N ASP A 327 15.71 13.27 8.77
CA ASP A 327 14.77 14.39 8.91
C ASP A 327 13.66 14.16 9.97
N LYS A 328 13.90 13.26 10.91
CA LYS A 328 12.87 12.73 11.83
C LYS A 328 12.06 13.79 12.54
N GLN A 329 12.71 14.78 13.12
CA GLN A 329 12.03 15.81 13.90
C GLN A 329 11.11 16.69 13.03
N GLU A 330 11.58 17.03 11.84
CA GLU A 330 10.85 17.85 10.89
C GLU A 330 9.66 17.09 10.28
N TYR A 331 9.90 15.88 9.82
CA TYR A 331 8.84 15.03 9.26
C TYR A 331 7.73 14.75 10.25
N MET A 332 8.06 14.52 11.54
CA MET A 332 7.06 14.31 12.59
C MET A 332 6.19 15.54 12.81
N LYS A 333 6.74 16.76 12.73
CA LYS A 333 5.97 18.01 12.87
C LYS A 333 5.00 18.22 11.72
N LEU A 334 5.46 17.93 10.48
CA LEU A 334 4.67 18.18 9.26
C LEU A 334 3.54 17.16 9.07
N THR A 335 3.82 15.88 9.30
CA THR A 335 2.88 14.80 8.99
C THR A 335 2.01 14.45 10.18
N GLY A 336 2.58 14.37 11.37
CA GLY A 336 1.95 13.82 12.57
C GLY A 336 1.78 12.30 12.49
N PHE A 337 1.71 11.66 13.66
CA PHE A 337 1.57 10.21 13.76
C PHE A 337 0.53 9.86 14.84
N TYR A 338 -0.19 8.74 14.65
CA TYR A 338 -1.06 8.15 15.66
C TYR A 338 -0.24 7.34 16.68
N VAL A 339 0.83 6.69 16.19
CA VAL A 339 1.80 5.95 17.02
C VAL A 339 3.15 6.62 16.88
N ASN A 340 3.76 6.96 18.00
CA ASN A 340 5.04 7.68 18.02
C ASN A 340 6.12 6.87 17.29
N VAL A 341 6.84 7.52 16.37
CA VAL A 341 7.91 6.88 15.58
C VAL A 341 9.00 6.30 16.47
N ASN A 342 9.28 6.89 17.65
CA ASN A 342 10.25 6.38 18.59
C ASN A 342 9.87 5.00 19.19
N GLU A 343 8.61 4.63 19.10
CA GLU A 343 8.06 3.36 19.60
C GLU A 343 8.00 2.27 18.54
N TRP A 344 8.44 2.55 17.32
CA TRP A 344 8.43 1.58 16.25
C TRP A 344 9.50 0.52 16.48
N PRO A 345 9.22 -0.76 16.19
CA PRO A 345 10.04 -1.90 16.59
C PRO A 345 11.25 -2.16 15.67
N PHE A 346 11.69 -1.18 14.92
CA PHE A 346 12.78 -1.31 13.95
C PHE A 346 13.94 -0.38 14.30
N GLY A 347 15.16 -0.80 14.02
CA GLY A 347 16.36 0.00 14.21
C GLY A 347 16.29 1.30 13.44
N GLN A 348 16.55 2.45 14.11
CA GLN A 348 16.42 3.80 13.53
C GLN A 348 17.77 4.49 13.46
N ALA A 349 18.14 4.99 12.28
CA ALA A 349 19.36 5.73 12.02
C ALA A 349 19.06 7.12 11.46
N GLN A 350 19.75 8.15 11.94
CA GLN A 350 19.68 9.52 11.40
C GLN A 350 20.91 9.87 10.57
N THR A 351 21.96 9.06 10.62
CA THR A 351 23.19 9.21 9.82
C THR A 351 23.51 7.89 9.13
N MET A 352 24.28 7.96 8.03
CA MET A 352 24.75 6.76 7.33
C MET A 352 25.62 5.87 8.22
N GLN A 353 26.46 6.45 9.10
CA GLN A 353 27.25 5.68 10.04
C GLN A 353 26.39 4.90 11.02
N GLN A 354 25.36 5.52 11.63
CA GLN A 354 24.42 4.82 12.50
C GLN A 354 23.70 3.69 11.76
N LEU A 355 23.34 3.87 10.47
CA LEU A 355 22.74 2.80 9.69
C LEU A 355 23.68 1.63 9.49
N VAL A 356 24.96 1.89 9.17
CA VAL A 356 25.99 0.82 9.08
C VAL A 356 26.16 0.10 10.41
N ASP A 357 26.20 0.83 11.52
CA ASP A 357 26.34 0.23 12.85
C ASP A 357 25.14 -0.70 13.17
N LEU A 358 23.91 -0.28 12.84
CA LEU A 358 22.71 -1.11 13.02
C LEU A 358 22.73 -2.36 12.13
N LEU A 359 23.18 -2.25 10.88
CA LEU A 359 23.34 -3.41 9.99
C LEU A 359 24.35 -4.44 10.56
N CYS A 360 25.44 -3.96 11.17
CA CYS A 360 26.49 -4.81 11.73
C CYS A 360 26.10 -5.45 13.08
N THR A 361 25.23 -4.79 13.85
CA THR A 361 24.78 -5.25 15.18
C THR A 361 23.38 -5.86 15.18
N TYR A 362 22.85 -6.18 14.00
CA TYR A 362 21.50 -6.72 13.88
C TYR A 362 21.30 -8.03 14.66
N ASN A 363 20.17 -8.10 15.35
CA ASN A 363 19.72 -9.29 16.07
C ASN A 363 18.30 -9.64 15.62
N ALA A 364 18.14 -10.80 14.98
CA ALA A 364 16.88 -11.25 14.41
C ALA A 364 15.82 -11.54 15.48
N ASP A 365 16.21 -12.17 16.58
CA ASP A 365 15.28 -12.53 17.66
C ASP A 365 14.74 -11.28 18.37
N GLU A 366 15.60 -10.29 18.61
CA GLU A 366 15.20 -9.02 19.23
C GLU A 366 14.20 -8.25 18.35
N GLN A 367 14.47 -8.15 17.03
CA GLN A 367 13.53 -7.45 16.12
C GLN A 367 12.20 -8.19 16.02
N LYS A 368 12.23 -9.52 15.91
CA LYS A 368 11.03 -10.35 15.84
C LYS A 368 10.17 -10.19 17.08
N GLU A 369 10.77 -10.27 18.27
CA GLU A 369 10.07 -10.09 19.53
C GLU A 369 9.49 -8.68 19.66
N ALA A 370 10.27 -7.64 19.34
CA ALA A 370 9.83 -6.26 19.36
C ALA A 370 8.65 -6.01 18.39
N PHE A 371 8.68 -6.63 17.21
CA PHE A 371 7.58 -6.53 16.23
C PHE A 371 6.32 -7.23 16.73
N HIS A 372 6.45 -8.42 17.34
CA HIS A 372 5.31 -9.15 17.91
C HIS A 372 4.65 -8.35 19.04
N GLN A 373 5.42 -7.85 19.99
CA GLN A 373 4.91 -6.98 21.06
C GLN A 373 4.24 -5.71 20.53
N HIS A 374 4.77 -5.17 19.44
CA HIS A 374 4.17 -4.01 18.78
C HIS A 374 2.80 -4.35 18.19
N LEU A 375 2.67 -5.49 17.50
CA LEU A 375 1.36 -5.95 16.96
C LEU A 375 0.33 -6.18 18.06
N GLU A 376 0.71 -6.78 19.18
CA GLU A 376 -0.16 -6.96 20.35
C GLU A 376 -0.64 -5.61 20.90
N ARG A 377 0.26 -4.64 21.07
CA ARG A 377 -0.05 -3.29 21.54
C ARG A 377 -1.02 -2.55 20.61
N LEU A 378 -0.89 -2.73 19.30
CA LEU A 378 -1.84 -2.19 18.32
C LEU A 378 -3.19 -2.88 18.35
N GLY A 379 -3.27 -4.11 18.89
CA GLY A 379 -4.41 -5.02 18.75
C GLY A 379 -4.59 -5.44 17.29
N SER A 380 -3.57 -6.08 16.74
CA SER A 380 -3.54 -6.51 15.33
C SER A 380 -4.66 -7.50 15.00
N TYR A 381 -5.22 -7.39 13.80
CA TYR A 381 -6.20 -8.30 13.21
C TYR A 381 -5.59 -9.12 12.06
N GLU A 382 -4.28 -9.04 11.84
CA GLU A 382 -3.57 -9.72 10.77
C GLU A 382 -3.45 -11.22 11.08
N THR A 383 -4.28 -12.03 10.43
CA THR A 383 -4.35 -13.49 10.62
C THR A 383 -3.98 -14.27 9.36
N GLY A 384 -3.73 -13.57 8.24
CA GLY A 384 -3.53 -14.20 6.93
C GLY A 384 -4.81 -14.70 6.26
N GLU A 385 -5.98 -14.29 6.75
CA GLU A 385 -7.31 -14.67 6.21
C GLU A 385 -8.16 -13.45 5.80
N SER A 386 -7.54 -12.31 5.57
CA SER A 386 -8.24 -11.06 5.25
C SER A 386 -9.08 -11.20 3.98
N CYS A 387 -8.50 -11.74 2.91
CA CYS A 387 -9.21 -11.95 1.65
C CYS A 387 -10.43 -12.85 1.82
N LYS A 388 -10.30 -13.94 2.55
CA LYS A 388 -11.41 -14.89 2.84
C LYS A 388 -12.54 -14.21 3.59
N GLN A 389 -12.22 -13.44 4.63
CA GLN A 389 -13.22 -12.74 5.43
C GLN A 389 -13.97 -11.68 4.62
N ILE A 390 -13.26 -10.88 3.81
CA ILE A 390 -13.88 -9.84 2.97
C ILE A 390 -14.70 -10.48 1.84
N ALA A 391 -14.21 -11.58 1.25
CA ALA A 391 -14.96 -12.34 0.24
C ALA A 391 -16.32 -12.80 0.75
N ALA A 392 -16.44 -13.21 2.01
CA ALA A 392 -17.72 -13.58 2.61
C ALA A 392 -18.73 -12.42 2.59
N TYR A 393 -18.30 -11.18 2.86
CA TYR A 393 -19.16 -9.99 2.73
C TYR A 393 -19.55 -9.72 1.27
N ILE A 394 -18.63 -9.90 0.31
CA ILE A 394 -18.92 -9.76 -1.11
C ILE A 394 -19.98 -10.76 -1.54
N CYS A 395 -19.82 -12.05 -1.21
CA CYS A 395 -20.75 -13.11 -1.56
C CYS A 395 -22.14 -12.83 -0.98
N LYS A 396 -22.24 -12.42 0.29
CA LYS A 396 -23.50 -12.06 0.95
C LYS A 396 -24.22 -10.91 0.23
N ASN A 397 -23.51 -9.95 -0.31
CA ASN A 397 -24.09 -8.76 -0.93
C ASN A 397 -24.34 -8.90 -2.44
N CYS A 398 -23.70 -9.87 -3.11
CA CYS A 398 -23.95 -10.20 -4.52
C CYS A 398 -25.16 -11.10 -4.73
N ASN A 399 -25.62 -11.81 -3.71
CA ASN A 399 -26.82 -12.65 -3.74
C ASN A 399 -28.05 -11.78 -3.43
#